data_bf486bf3c61f5fcff21f2799fbade690
#
_entry.id   bf486bf3c61f5fcff21f2799fbade690
#
_cell.length_a   1.000
_cell.length_b   1.000
_cell.length_c   1.000
_cell.angle_alpha   90.00
_cell.angle_beta   90.00
_cell.angle_gamma   90.00
#
_symmetry.space_group_name_H-M   'P 1'
#
loop_
_entity.id
_entity.type
_entity.pdbx_description
1 polymer ?
#
loop_
_entity_poly.entity_id
_entity_poly.type
_entity_poly.pdbx_seq_one_letter_code
_entity_poly.pdbx_strand_id
1 'polypeptide(L)'
;MSILLAIIGVVAGLFSYIFMAKIIVNLINGIRDMSLYTPLCISILITFVIKEVAAGISTSISHTATFNSLGEIRNDISKKLFKMPLGDVLSRSSGELKNIIVEQVDSMETSLAHLVPEFTANLVCLLYTSDAADDIALV
;
A
#
# COMPACT_ATOMS: atom_id res chain seq x y z
N MET A 1 0.93 10.10 -7.00
CA MET A 1 -0.16 9.36 -7.69
C MET A 1 -0.44 8.01 -7.02
N SER A 2 0.56 7.18 -6.73
CA SER A 2 0.39 5.87 -6.06
C SER A 2 -0.38 5.99 -4.73
N ILE A 3 0.04 6.89 -3.82
CA ILE A 3 -0.58 7.09 -2.51
C ILE A 3 -2.07 7.48 -2.63
N LEU A 4 -2.42 8.36 -3.57
CA LEU A 4 -3.82 8.77 -3.78
C LEU A 4 -4.69 7.58 -4.22
N LEU A 5 -4.17 6.72 -5.10
CA LEU A 5 -4.88 5.51 -5.52
C LEU A 5 -5.00 4.51 -4.38
N ALA A 6 -3.97 4.36 -3.54
CA ALA A 6 -4.04 3.53 -2.34
C ALA A 6 -5.14 4.02 -1.37
N ILE A 7 -5.22 5.34 -1.13
CA ILE A 7 -6.27 5.93 -0.28
C ILE A 7 -7.66 5.67 -0.87
N ILE A 8 -7.85 5.85 -2.18
CA ILE A 8 -9.13 5.54 -2.85
C ILE A 8 -9.50 4.07 -2.66
N GLY A 9 -8.53 3.15 -2.80
CA GLY A 9 -8.74 1.73 -2.58
C GLY A 9 -9.19 1.42 -1.15
N VAL A 10 -8.53 2.02 -0.15
CA VAL A 10 -8.89 1.85 1.28
C VAL A 10 -10.28 2.39 1.57
N VAL A 11 -10.61 3.60 1.08
CA VAL A 11 -11.95 4.20 1.25
C VAL A 11 -13.03 3.34 0.60
N ALA A 12 -12.81 2.84 -0.63
CA ALA A 12 -13.74 1.92 -1.28
C ALA A 12 -13.94 0.63 -0.48
N GLY A 13 -12.86 0.11 0.13
CA GLY A 13 -12.94 -1.03 1.05
C GLY A 13 -13.82 -0.76 2.27
N LEU A 14 -13.71 0.40 2.90
CA LEU A 14 -14.56 0.79 4.03
C LEU A 14 -16.04 0.80 3.66
N PHE A 15 -16.41 1.30 2.48
CA PHE A 15 -17.80 1.25 2.01
C PHE A 15 -18.32 -0.19 1.88
N SER A 16 -17.47 -1.13 1.44
CA SER A 16 -17.85 -2.55 1.38
C SER A 16 -18.24 -3.09 2.76
N TYR A 17 -17.47 -2.75 3.81
CA TYR A 17 -17.79 -3.16 5.18
C TYR A 17 -19.07 -2.51 5.71
N ILE A 18 -19.32 -1.24 5.39
CA ILE A 18 -20.55 -0.53 5.79
C ILE A 18 -21.77 -1.20 5.15
N PHE A 19 -21.71 -1.55 3.87
CA PHE A 19 -22.81 -2.25 3.20
C PHE A 19 -23.03 -3.66 3.78
N MET A 20 -21.96 -4.39 4.13
CA MET A 20 -22.05 -5.68 4.80
C MET A 20 -22.69 -5.55 6.19
N ALA A 21 -22.30 -4.55 6.97
CA ALA A 21 -22.90 -4.27 8.27
C ALA A 21 -24.41 -3.99 8.16
N LYS A 22 -24.83 -3.20 7.15
CA LYS A 22 -26.25 -2.96 6.89
C LYS A 22 -27.02 -4.24 6.58
N ILE A 23 -26.45 -5.15 5.80
CA ILE A 23 -27.07 -6.46 5.53
C ILE A 23 -27.27 -7.23 6.84
N ILE A 24 -26.24 -7.30 7.68
CA ILE A 24 -26.28 -8.03 8.96
C ILE A 24 -27.36 -7.43 9.88
N VAL A 25 -27.37 -6.11 10.04
CA VAL A 25 -28.38 -5.43 10.90
C VAL A 25 -29.80 -5.66 10.39
N ASN A 26 -30.04 -5.59 9.09
CA ASN A 26 -31.36 -5.84 8.50
C ASN A 26 -31.80 -7.31 8.72
N LEU A 27 -30.88 -8.27 8.64
CA LEU A 27 -31.17 -9.69 8.92
C LEU A 27 -31.54 -9.91 10.38
N ILE A 28 -30.81 -9.28 11.32
CA ILE A 28 -31.10 -9.36 12.77
C ILE A 28 -32.48 -8.75 13.05
N ASN A 29 -32.86 -7.68 12.38
CA ASN A 29 -34.18 -7.06 12.50
C ASN A 29 -35.32 -7.86 11.83
N GLY A 30 -34.99 -9.03 11.26
CA GLY A 30 -35.99 -9.93 10.66
C GLY A 30 -36.52 -9.47 9.29
N ILE A 31 -35.91 -8.45 8.68
CA ILE A 31 -36.28 -7.98 7.35
C ILE A 31 -35.77 -9.01 6.33
N ARG A 32 -36.67 -9.68 5.62
CA ARG A 32 -36.34 -10.71 4.61
C ARG A 32 -36.75 -10.30 3.19
N ASP A 33 -36.65 -9.02 2.90
CA ASP A 33 -37.00 -8.51 1.57
C ASP A 33 -35.81 -8.60 0.61
N MET A 34 -35.90 -9.50 -0.37
CA MET A 34 -34.83 -9.72 -1.36
C MET A 34 -34.57 -8.48 -2.25
N SER A 35 -35.58 -7.63 -2.44
CA SER A 35 -35.41 -6.41 -3.24
C SER A 35 -34.45 -5.42 -2.58
N LEU A 36 -34.32 -5.45 -1.25
CA LEU A 36 -33.38 -4.62 -0.49
C LEU A 36 -31.94 -5.16 -0.53
N TYR A 37 -31.78 -6.49 -0.51
CA TYR A 37 -30.44 -7.09 -0.45
C TYR A 37 -29.73 -7.10 -1.78
N THR A 38 -30.44 -7.24 -2.89
CA THR A 38 -29.87 -7.25 -4.23
C THR A 38 -29.00 -6.02 -4.52
N PRO A 39 -29.50 -4.77 -4.35
CA PRO A 39 -28.68 -3.59 -4.59
C PRO A 39 -27.50 -3.47 -3.63
N LEU A 40 -27.64 -3.92 -2.38
CA LEU A 40 -26.55 -3.93 -1.40
C LEU A 40 -25.42 -4.89 -1.82
N CYS A 41 -25.77 -6.09 -2.27
CA CYS A 41 -24.79 -7.06 -2.77
C CYS A 41 -24.07 -6.54 -4.03
N ILE A 42 -24.80 -5.91 -4.95
CA ILE A 42 -24.19 -5.30 -6.13
C ILE A 42 -23.24 -4.16 -5.73
N SER A 43 -23.63 -3.33 -4.76
CA SER A 43 -22.79 -2.24 -4.25
C SER A 43 -21.50 -2.77 -3.61
N ILE A 44 -21.56 -3.86 -2.84
CA ILE A 44 -20.38 -4.52 -2.26
C ILE A 44 -19.45 -5.01 -3.37
N LEU A 45 -19.99 -5.66 -4.40
CA LEU A 45 -19.21 -6.16 -5.52
C LEU A 45 -18.48 -5.02 -6.25
N ILE A 46 -19.19 -3.93 -6.55
CA ILE A 46 -18.63 -2.75 -7.24
C ILE A 46 -17.52 -2.12 -6.39
N THR A 47 -17.77 -1.86 -5.11
CA THR A 47 -16.77 -1.24 -4.23
C THR A 47 -15.54 -2.15 -4.03
N PHE A 48 -15.73 -3.46 -3.99
CA PHE A 48 -14.65 -4.44 -3.91
C PHE A 48 -13.77 -4.42 -5.18
N VAL A 49 -14.40 -4.41 -6.37
CA VAL A 49 -13.66 -4.31 -7.64
C VAL A 49 -12.87 -3.00 -7.72
N ILE A 50 -13.48 -1.88 -7.34
CA ILE A 50 -12.79 -0.57 -7.31
C ILE A 50 -11.57 -0.65 -6.38
N LYS A 51 -11.72 -1.22 -5.19
CA LYS A 51 -10.62 -1.42 -4.23
C LYS A 51 -9.46 -2.19 -4.85
N GLU A 52 -9.72 -3.36 -5.44
CA GLU A 52 -8.67 -4.23 -5.98
C GLU A 52 -7.96 -3.59 -7.19
N VAL A 53 -8.72 -2.93 -8.09
CA VAL A 53 -8.15 -2.22 -9.23
C VAL A 53 -7.29 -1.04 -8.78
N ALA A 54 -7.78 -0.23 -7.85
CA ALA A 54 -7.02 0.91 -7.32
C ALA A 54 -5.74 0.45 -6.60
N ALA A 55 -5.81 -0.61 -5.79
CA ALA A 55 -4.65 -1.20 -5.13
C ALA A 55 -3.63 -1.73 -6.13
N GLY A 56 -4.06 -2.47 -7.15
CA GLY A 56 -3.17 -3.02 -8.18
C GLY A 56 -2.44 -1.94 -8.98
N ILE A 57 -3.15 -0.88 -9.38
CA ILE A 57 -2.53 0.25 -10.09
C ILE A 57 -1.57 1.00 -9.16
N SER A 58 -1.95 1.25 -7.91
CA SER A 58 -1.10 1.90 -6.90
C SER A 58 0.21 1.15 -6.72
N THR A 59 0.14 -0.16 -6.53
CA THR A 59 1.30 -1.04 -6.36
C THR A 59 2.20 -1.02 -7.59
N SER A 60 1.63 -1.13 -8.79
CA SER A 60 2.40 -1.08 -10.05
C SER A 60 3.18 0.22 -10.22
N ILE A 61 2.54 1.37 -9.93
CA ILE A 61 3.21 2.68 -9.97
C ILE A 61 4.31 2.76 -8.90
N SER A 62 4.05 2.24 -7.71
CA SER A 62 5.01 2.23 -6.61
C SER A 62 6.25 1.40 -6.96
N HIS A 63 6.07 0.20 -7.52
CA HIS A 63 7.18 -0.62 -7.99
C HIS A 63 8.03 0.10 -9.03
N THR A 64 7.41 0.71 -10.04
CA THR A 64 8.16 1.46 -11.07
C THR A 64 8.99 2.60 -10.47
N ALA A 65 8.41 3.36 -9.54
CA ALA A 65 9.13 4.44 -8.86
C ALA A 65 10.29 3.90 -8.01
N THR A 66 10.06 2.81 -7.29
CA THR A 66 11.07 2.15 -6.45
C THR A 66 12.23 1.62 -7.30
N PHE A 67 11.97 0.93 -8.41
CA PHE A 67 13.02 0.45 -9.31
C PHE A 67 13.91 1.59 -9.84
N ASN A 68 13.32 2.72 -10.22
CA ASN A 68 14.09 3.87 -10.67
C ASN A 68 14.99 4.42 -9.54
N SER A 69 14.44 4.57 -8.32
CA SER A 69 15.20 5.06 -7.17
C SER A 69 16.34 4.09 -6.77
N LEU A 70 16.09 2.79 -6.80
CA LEU A 70 17.12 1.78 -6.52
C LEU A 70 18.21 1.77 -7.61
N GLY A 71 17.84 2.01 -8.87
CA GLY A 71 18.79 2.17 -9.97
C GLY A 71 19.72 3.38 -9.76
N GLU A 72 19.18 4.50 -9.30
CA GLU A 72 19.96 5.69 -8.94
C GLU A 72 20.91 5.42 -7.77
N ILE A 73 20.44 4.76 -6.71
CA ILE A 73 21.26 4.38 -5.55
C ILE A 73 22.42 3.47 -5.98
N ARG A 74 22.17 2.45 -6.81
CA ARG A 74 23.24 1.58 -7.34
C ARG A 74 24.26 2.35 -8.15
N ASN A 75 23.82 3.27 -9.01
CA ASN A 75 24.70 4.12 -9.80
C ASN A 75 25.56 5.03 -8.92
N ASP A 76 24.99 5.60 -7.87
CA ASP A 76 25.71 6.47 -6.95
C ASP A 76 26.71 5.70 -6.06
N ILE A 77 26.37 4.49 -5.61
CA ILE A 77 27.31 3.61 -4.94
C ILE A 77 28.47 3.27 -5.87
N SER A 78 28.18 2.90 -7.12
CA SER A 78 29.23 2.57 -8.10
C SER A 78 30.14 3.77 -8.36
N LYS A 79 29.58 4.98 -8.56
CA LYS A 79 30.38 6.20 -8.72
C LYS A 79 31.27 6.51 -7.51
N LYS A 80 30.79 6.24 -6.30
CA LYS A 80 31.59 6.40 -5.08
C LYS A 80 32.74 5.39 -5.05
N LEU A 81 32.49 4.13 -5.38
CA LEU A 81 33.52 3.11 -5.47
C LEU A 81 34.65 3.48 -6.43
N PHE A 82 34.33 4.04 -7.61
CA PHE A 82 35.35 4.51 -8.56
C PHE A 82 36.18 5.69 -8.05
N LYS A 83 35.71 6.42 -7.06
CA LYS A 83 36.41 7.56 -6.45
C LYS A 83 37.23 7.15 -5.20
N MET A 84 37.01 5.95 -4.68
CA MET A 84 37.75 5.46 -3.50
C MET A 84 39.19 5.10 -3.86
N PRO A 85 40.16 5.27 -2.93
CA PRO A 85 41.49 4.77 -3.10
C PRO A 85 41.53 3.27 -3.38
N LEU A 86 42.32 2.85 -4.33
CA LEU A 86 42.38 1.44 -4.76
C LEU A 86 42.68 0.49 -3.61
N GLY A 87 43.50 0.90 -2.63
CA GLY A 87 43.80 0.12 -1.42
C GLY A 87 42.59 -0.20 -0.58
N ASP A 88 41.64 0.74 -0.44
CA ASP A 88 40.40 0.55 0.33
C ASP A 88 39.42 -0.40 -0.40
N VAL A 89 39.38 -0.30 -1.73
CA VAL A 89 38.56 -1.21 -2.53
C VAL A 89 39.11 -2.64 -2.53
N LEU A 90 40.42 -2.79 -2.67
CA LEU A 90 41.08 -4.09 -2.66
C LEU A 90 41.10 -4.76 -1.28
N SER A 91 40.92 -4.01 -0.19
CA SER A 91 40.81 -4.55 1.16
C SER A 91 39.50 -5.29 1.41
N ARG A 92 38.48 -5.07 0.56
CA ARG A 92 37.16 -5.72 0.62
C ARG A 92 37.07 -6.86 -0.40
N SER A 93 36.35 -7.92 -0.04
CA SER A 93 36.10 -9.00 -0.99
C SER A 93 35.10 -8.57 -2.08
N SER A 94 35.28 -9.07 -3.30
CA SER A 94 34.32 -8.83 -4.40
C SER A 94 32.91 -9.32 -4.03
N GLY A 95 32.79 -10.37 -3.21
CA GLY A 95 31.52 -10.86 -2.71
C GLY A 95 30.82 -9.88 -1.76
N GLU A 96 31.57 -9.22 -0.89
CA GLU A 96 31.06 -8.19 0.03
C GLU A 96 30.53 -6.99 -0.75
N LEU A 97 31.29 -6.51 -1.74
CA LEU A 97 30.86 -5.39 -2.59
C LEU A 97 29.63 -5.74 -3.40
N LYS A 98 29.55 -6.95 -3.95
CA LYS A 98 28.36 -7.44 -4.66
C LYS A 98 27.15 -7.50 -3.72
N ASN A 99 27.32 -8.02 -2.52
CA ASN A 99 26.25 -8.10 -1.54
C ASN A 99 25.67 -6.71 -1.23
N ILE A 100 26.52 -5.71 -0.99
CA ILE A 100 26.08 -4.33 -0.70
C ILE A 100 25.33 -3.72 -1.90
N ILE A 101 25.88 -3.84 -3.10
CA ILE A 101 25.35 -3.14 -4.29
C ILE A 101 24.09 -3.83 -4.84
N VAL A 102 24.02 -5.14 -4.74
CA VAL A 102 22.93 -5.92 -5.33
C VAL A 102 21.95 -6.37 -4.25
N GLU A 103 22.38 -7.22 -3.33
CA GLU A 103 21.49 -7.93 -2.42
C GLU A 103 20.84 -7.01 -1.38
N GLN A 104 21.62 -6.09 -0.76
CA GLN A 104 21.07 -5.16 0.21
C GLN A 104 20.17 -4.10 -0.44
N VAL A 105 20.51 -3.64 -1.64
CA VAL A 105 19.67 -2.70 -2.37
C VAL A 105 18.38 -3.38 -2.85
N ASP A 106 18.44 -4.63 -3.32
CA ASP A 106 17.24 -5.41 -3.69
C ASP A 106 16.30 -5.65 -2.52
N SER A 107 16.85 -5.91 -1.33
CA SER A 107 16.03 -6.12 -0.13
C SER A 107 15.18 -4.90 0.26
N MET A 108 15.61 -3.70 -0.14
CA MET A 108 14.86 -2.46 0.09
C MET A 108 13.64 -2.31 -0.85
N GLU A 109 13.64 -3.01 -1.98
CA GLU A 109 12.58 -2.90 -2.99
C GLU A 109 11.20 -3.22 -2.39
N THR A 110 11.06 -4.39 -1.79
CA THR A 110 9.79 -4.84 -1.21
C THR A 110 9.29 -3.87 -0.14
N SER A 111 10.19 -3.39 0.72
CA SER A 111 9.84 -2.44 1.77
C SER A 111 9.37 -1.10 1.21
N LEU A 112 10.05 -0.55 0.21
CA LEU A 112 9.71 0.74 -0.39
C LEU A 112 8.46 0.66 -1.28
N ALA A 113 8.32 -0.41 -2.06
CA ALA A 113 7.23 -0.55 -3.01
C ALA A 113 5.87 -0.81 -2.35
N HIS A 114 5.86 -1.59 -1.26
CA HIS A 114 4.63 -1.97 -0.57
C HIS A 114 4.38 -1.15 0.69
N LEU A 115 5.39 -1.03 1.55
CA LEU A 115 5.22 -0.42 2.87
C LEU A 115 4.82 1.05 2.78
N VAL A 116 5.40 1.83 1.87
CA VAL A 116 5.11 3.26 1.76
C VAL A 116 3.66 3.54 1.36
N PRO A 117 3.10 2.98 0.26
CA PRO A 117 1.72 3.25 -0.12
C PRO A 117 0.70 2.64 0.86
N GLU A 118 0.94 1.42 1.33
CA GLU A 118 0.01 0.73 2.22
C GLU A 118 0.01 1.34 3.63
N PHE A 119 1.18 1.63 4.19
CA PHE A 119 1.29 2.27 5.49
C PHE A 119 0.60 3.64 5.49
N THR A 120 0.85 4.46 4.45
CA THR A 120 0.25 5.79 4.34
C THR A 120 -1.27 5.72 4.21
N ALA A 121 -1.78 4.81 3.39
CA ALA A 121 -3.22 4.62 3.21
C ALA A 121 -3.92 4.12 4.49
N ASN A 122 -3.31 3.16 5.18
CA ASN A 122 -3.84 2.63 6.43
C ASN A 122 -3.75 3.63 7.58
N LEU A 123 -2.70 4.45 7.63
CA LEU A 123 -2.58 5.54 8.61
C LEU A 123 -3.68 6.59 8.43
N VAL A 124 -3.96 7.00 7.19
CA VAL A 124 -5.07 7.93 6.88
C VAL A 124 -6.41 7.32 7.30
N CYS A 125 -6.63 6.05 7.01
CA CYS A 125 -7.84 5.34 7.42
C CYS A 125 -7.99 5.30 8.95
N LEU A 126 -6.92 5.01 9.67
CA LEU A 126 -6.91 4.95 11.14
C LEU A 126 -7.22 6.31 11.76
N LEU A 127 -6.61 7.38 11.26
CA LEU A 127 -6.86 8.74 11.73
C LEU A 127 -8.31 9.15 11.51
N TYR A 128 -8.87 8.84 10.33
CA TYR A 128 -10.26 9.15 10.02
C TYR A 128 -11.24 8.38 10.91
N THR A 129 -10.99 7.08 11.16
CA THR A 129 -11.84 6.27 12.03
C THR A 129 -11.74 6.68 13.50
N SER A 130 -10.58 7.13 13.97
CA SER A 130 -10.38 7.66 15.32
C SER A 130 -11.16 8.95 15.52
N ASP A 131 -11.07 9.89 14.59
CA ASP A 131 -11.80 11.17 14.62
C ASP A 131 -13.32 10.95 14.64
N ALA A 132 -13.81 10.05 13.78
CA ALA A 132 -15.23 9.69 13.76
C ALA A 132 -15.71 9.00 15.07
N ALA A 133 -14.83 8.24 15.73
CA ALA A 133 -15.15 7.61 17.01
C ALA A 133 -15.24 8.62 18.15
N ASP A 134 -14.37 9.64 18.14
CA ASP A 134 -14.38 10.72 19.13
C ASP A 134 -15.65 11.58 18.99
N ASP A 135 -16.10 11.85 17.76
CA ASP A 135 -17.35 12.57 17.51
C ASP A 135 -18.59 11.81 18.03
N ILE A 136 -18.59 10.48 17.94
CA ILE A 136 -19.68 9.64 18.47
C ILE A 136 -19.64 9.58 20.02
N ALA A 137 -18.46 9.65 20.61
CA ALA A 137 -18.31 9.60 22.09
C ALA A 137 -18.71 10.92 22.77
N LEU A 138 -18.84 12.02 22.02
CA LEU A 138 -19.23 13.33 22.50
C LEU A 138 -20.77 13.59 22.43
N VAL A 139 -21.57 12.65 21.91
CA VAL A 139 -23.04 12.69 21.82
C VAL A 139 -23.66 11.76 22.83
#